data_ec719009ada71736b32a8e7b05ed9f78
#
_entry.id   ec719009ada71736b32a8e7b05ed9f78
#
_cell.length_a   1.000
_cell.length_b   1.000
_cell.length_c   1.000
_cell.angle_alpha   90.00
_cell.angle_beta   90.00
_cell.angle_gamma   90.00
#
_symmetry.space_group_name_H-M   'P 1'
#
loop_
_entity.id
_entity.type
_entity.pdbx_description
1 polymer ?
#
loop_
_entity_poly.entity_id
_entity_poly.type
_entity_poly.pdbx_seq_one_letter_code
_entity_poly.pdbx_strand_id
1 'polypeptide(L)'
;MSKRTEHIGERIRLYRKAIGFTMEELALAIHKSKSTISKYECGDVSIDAETLFDIADALQISVAQLVDYQAKTTHVPQPVAPRGFFSTPGLYYMYHLENGSSHIVCSVLEILAQTDSESPHMVNFYNDVADYKNLHNCFFFYRGKITYSDLYVNFIFENQSNPVEKAFIIAVSPLSGGSRTIGIVSGISNHYLVPIAYKALFSKQIIKSKSSILEALKFSKDELAQLKKDSIVMLTNTRPVRTHFIDDNGL
;
A
#
# COMPACT_ATOMS: atom_id res chain seq x y z
N MET A 1 14.20 -31.83 13.71
CA MET A 1 14.26 -30.46 14.26
C MET A 1 13.18 -29.62 13.65
N SER A 2 12.62 -28.68 14.40
CA SER A 2 11.59 -27.77 13.89
C SER A 2 12.27 -26.57 13.25
N LYS A 3 11.83 -26.17 12.04
CA LYS A 3 12.29 -24.93 11.41
C LYS A 3 12.09 -23.68 12.29
N ARG A 4 11.16 -23.75 13.24
CA ARG A 4 10.89 -22.66 14.20
C ARG A 4 12.00 -22.55 15.24
N THR A 5 12.49 -23.68 15.77
CA THR A 5 13.60 -23.70 16.74
C THR A 5 14.91 -23.26 16.11
N GLU A 6 15.18 -23.66 14.88
CA GLU A 6 16.33 -23.20 14.10
C GLU A 6 16.27 -21.68 13.90
N HIS A 7 15.14 -21.15 13.49
CA HIS A 7 14.95 -19.71 13.29
C HIS A 7 15.18 -18.90 14.58
N ILE A 8 14.60 -19.35 15.70
CA ILE A 8 14.81 -18.68 17.00
C ILE A 8 16.30 -18.71 17.39
N GLY A 9 16.94 -19.85 17.19
CA GLY A 9 18.37 -20.00 17.45
C GLY A 9 19.25 -19.05 16.63
N GLU A 10 18.96 -18.94 15.32
CA GLU A 10 19.65 -18.00 14.44
C GLU A 10 19.47 -16.53 14.90
N ARG A 11 18.28 -16.17 15.36
CA ARG A 11 18.01 -14.81 15.86
C ARG A 11 18.73 -14.53 17.17
N ILE A 12 18.75 -15.48 18.10
CA ILE A 12 19.53 -15.36 19.33
C ILE A 12 21.00 -15.12 18.98
N ARG A 13 21.58 -15.90 18.09
CA ARG A 13 22.96 -15.75 17.64
C ARG A 13 23.21 -14.39 16.97
N LEU A 14 22.27 -13.93 16.15
CA LEU A 14 22.35 -12.63 15.46
C LEU A 14 22.41 -11.48 16.47
N TYR A 15 21.44 -11.42 17.39
CA TYR A 15 21.36 -10.33 18.38
C TYR A 15 22.51 -10.38 19.38
N ARG A 16 22.89 -11.59 19.85
CA ARG A 16 24.06 -11.72 20.72
C ARG A 16 25.33 -11.14 20.09
N LYS A 17 25.58 -11.46 18.84
CA LYS A 17 26.73 -10.90 18.09
C LYS A 17 26.61 -9.40 17.87
N ALA A 18 25.41 -8.90 17.62
CA ALA A 18 25.18 -7.48 17.39
C ALA A 18 25.51 -6.61 18.59
N ILE A 19 25.27 -7.11 19.82
CA ILE A 19 25.67 -6.41 21.07
C ILE A 19 27.08 -6.79 21.54
N GLY A 20 27.81 -7.64 20.81
CA GLY A 20 29.17 -8.04 21.14
C GLY A 20 29.31 -9.13 22.21
N PHE A 21 28.22 -9.79 22.62
CA PHE A 21 28.26 -10.81 23.66
C PHE A 21 28.91 -12.11 23.13
N THR A 22 29.74 -12.71 23.96
CA THR A 22 30.18 -14.11 23.81
C THR A 22 29.08 -15.07 24.24
N MET A 23 29.20 -16.35 23.90
CA MET A 23 28.27 -17.39 24.40
C MET A 23 28.34 -17.55 25.91
N GLU A 24 29.52 -17.35 26.49
CA GLU A 24 29.75 -17.38 27.92
C GLU A 24 29.02 -16.25 28.65
N GLU A 25 29.10 -15.03 28.15
CA GLU A 25 28.43 -13.86 28.72
C GLU A 25 26.91 -14.02 28.68
N LEU A 26 26.35 -14.48 27.56
CA LEU A 26 24.92 -14.77 27.47
C LEU A 26 24.52 -15.92 28.44
N ALA A 27 25.32 -16.96 28.51
CA ALA A 27 25.09 -18.09 29.41
C ALA A 27 25.06 -17.65 30.89
N LEU A 28 26.00 -16.79 31.29
CA LEU A 28 26.05 -16.21 32.62
C LEU A 28 24.82 -15.34 32.91
N ALA A 29 24.44 -14.50 31.96
CA ALA A 29 23.30 -13.58 32.10
C ALA A 29 21.97 -14.29 32.35
N ILE A 30 21.77 -15.49 31.75
CA ILE A 30 20.52 -16.26 31.89
C ILE A 30 20.69 -17.54 32.74
N HIS A 31 21.77 -17.64 33.55
CA HIS A 31 22.05 -18.76 34.45
C HIS A 31 22.01 -20.15 33.75
N LYS A 32 22.52 -20.23 32.53
CA LYS A 32 22.64 -21.47 31.77
C LYS A 32 24.12 -21.81 31.48
N SER A 33 24.39 -22.97 30.94
CA SER A 33 25.75 -23.35 30.49
C SER A 33 26.01 -22.83 29.06
N LYS A 34 27.29 -22.59 28.72
CA LYS A 34 27.72 -22.32 27.34
C LYS A 34 27.22 -23.39 26.35
N SER A 35 27.26 -24.65 26.75
CA SER A 35 26.76 -25.78 25.91
C SER A 35 25.25 -25.66 25.66
N THR A 36 24.49 -25.17 26.62
CA THR A 36 23.06 -24.91 26.47
C THR A 36 22.81 -23.79 25.45
N ILE A 37 23.54 -22.68 25.55
CA ILE A 37 23.46 -21.58 24.57
C ILE A 37 23.79 -22.08 23.16
N SER A 38 24.86 -22.86 23.01
CA SER A 38 25.20 -23.46 21.72
C SER A 38 24.06 -24.29 21.12
N LYS A 39 23.39 -25.13 21.94
CA LYS A 39 22.23 -25.93 21.52
C LYS A 39 21.02 -25.03 21.15
N TYR A 40 20.81 -23.95 21.89
CA TYR A 40 19.75 -22.98 21.56
C TYR A 40 20.03 -22.29 20.22
N GLU A 41 21.25 -21.80 20.00
CA GLU A 41 21.66 -21.14 18.77
C GLU A 41 21.64 -22.06 17.54
N CYS A 42 21.86 -23.37 17.73
CA CYS A 42 21.75 -24.38 16.67
C CYS A 42 20.31 -24.87 16.46
N GLY A 43 19.38 -24.52 17.34
CA GLY A 43 17.99 -25.02 17.29
C GLY A 43 17.84 -26.48 17.73
N ASP A 44 18.86 -27.05 18.37
CA ASP A 44 18.89 -28.48 18.79
C ASP A 44 17.93 -28.79 19.92
N VAL A 45 17.58 -27.77 20.72
CA VAL A 45 16.71 -27.92 21.89
C VAL A 45 15.66 -26.80 21.87
N SER A 46 14.43 -27.18 22.24
CA SER A 46 13.35 -26.19 22.41
C SER A 46 13.63 -25.34 23.62
N ILE A 47 13.34 -24.04 23.49
CA ILE A 47 13.48 -23.07 24.56
C ILE A 47 12.09 -22.88 25.18
N ASP A 48 12.01 -22.98 26.51
CA ASP A 48 10.79 -22.67 27.23
C ASP A 48 10.51 -21.16 27.25
N ALA A 49 9.27 -20.78 27.55
CA ALA A 49 8.83 -19.40 27.48
C ALA A 49 9.62 -18.48 28.45
N GLU A 50 9.90 -18.96 29.67
CA GLU A 50 10.62 -18.18 30.68
C GLU A 50 12.06 -17.89 30.21
N THR A 51 12.75 -18.93 29.73
CA THR A 51 14.09 -18.76 29.15
C THR A 51 14.10 -17.85 27.92
N LEU A 52 13.04 -17.81 27.11
CA LEU A 52 12.93 -16.86 25.99
C LEU A 52 12.85 -15.41 26.47
N PHE A 53 12.12 -15.13 27.55
CA PHE A 53 12.08 -13.80 28.16
C PHE A 53 13.46 -13.42 28.74
N ASP A 54 14.12 -14.35 29.47
CA ASP A 54 15.47 -14.12 30.02
C ASP A 54 16.48 -13.78 28.91
N ILE A 55 16.44 -14.50 27.78
CA ILE A 55 17.29 -14.24 26.62
C ILE A 55 16.99 -12.86 26.02
N ALA A 56 15.71 -12.52 25.85
CA ALA A 56 15.31 -11.26 25.28
C ALA A 56 15.77 -10.07 26.14
N ASP A 57 15.61 -10.17 27.45
CA ASP A 57 16.04 -9.17 28.41
C ASP A 57 17.58 -9.01 28.41
N ALA A 58 18.33 -10.14 28.44
CA ALA A 58 19.78 -10.14 28.37
C ALA A 58 20.32 -9.51 27.08
N LEU A 59 19.59 -9.69 25.96
CA LEU A 59 19.93 -9.13 24.65
C LEU A 59 19.33 -7.72 24.43
N GLN A 60 18.57 -7.17 25.38
CA GLN A 60 17.89 -5.88 25.31
C GLN A 60 16.96 -5.73 24.10
N ILE A 61 16.21 -6.79 23.78
CA ILE A 61 15.24 -6.86 22.68
C ILE A 61 13.88 -7.34 23.19
N SER A 62 12.84 -7.20 22.38
CA SER A 62 11.54 -7.80 22.69
C SER A 62 11.54 -9.31 22.34
N VAL A 63 10.79 -10.13 23.09
CA VAL A 63 10.55 -11.54 22.74
C VAL A 63 10.00 -11.69 21.32
N ALA A 64 9.15 -10.75 20.88
CA ALA A 64 8.62 -10.74 19.52
C ALA A 64 9.73 -10.75 18.47
N GLN A 65 10.85 -10.06 18.72
CA GLN A 65 12.00 -10.07 17.82
C GLN A 65 12.73 -11.41 17.75
N LEU A 66 12.63 -12.25 18.79
CA LEU A 66 13.17 -13.62 18.75
C LEU A 66 12.24 -14.61 18.03
N VAL A 67 10.93 -14.47 18.25
CA VAL A 67 9.92 -15.42 17.76
C VAL A 67 9.24 -15.03 16.47
N ASP A 68 9.63 -13.90 15.83
CA ASP A 68 9.10 -13.44 14.55
C ASP A 68 9.47 -14.43 13.42
N TYR A 69 8.93 -15.64 13.57
CA TYR A 69 8.99 -16.69 12.59
C TYR A 69 7.84 -16.52 11.62
N GLN A 70 8.11 -15.86 10.53
CA GLN A 70 7.24 -16.03 9.38
C GLN A 70 7.48 -17.46 8.88
N ALA A 71 6.62 -18.39 9.33
CA ALA A 71 6.48 -19.61 8.58
C ALA A 71 6.39 -19.14 7.12
N LYS A 72 7.14 -19.78 6.22
CA LYS A 72 6.76 -19.79 4.81
C LYS A 72 5.44 -20.55 4.76
N THR A 73 4.41 -19.99 5.41
CA THR A 73 3.07 -20.33 5.06
C THR A 73 2.97 -19.86 3.62
N THR A 74 2.76 -20.78 2.77
CA THR A 74 2.08 -20.67 1.49
C THR A 74 0.65 -20.14 1.64
N HIS A 75 0.34 -19.43 2.72
CA HIS A 75 -0.58 -18.33 2.78
C HIS A 75 0.20 -17.06 2.40
N VAL A 76 0.73 -17.04 1.19
CA VAL A 76 0.51 -15.90 0.33
C VAL A 76 -0.99 -15.69 0.46
N PRO A 77 -1.48 -14.54 1.00
CA PRO A 77 -2.89 -14.21 0.85
C PRO A 77 -3.15 -14.47 -0.63
N GLN A 78 -3.96 -15.50 -0.95
CA GLN A 78 -4.23 -15.78 -2.37
C GLN A 78 -4.64 -14.43 -2.92
N PRO A 79 -3.97 -13.94 -3.98
CA PRO A 79 -4.25 -12.63 -4.51
C PRO A 79 -5.77 -12.59 -4.64
N VAL A 80 -6.41 -11.74 -3.85
CA VAL A 80 -7.88 -11.63 -3.92
C VAL A 80 -8.15 -11.38 -5.38
N ALA A 81 -8.86 -12.30 -6.02
CA ALA A 81 -9.10 -12.21 -7.46
C ALA A 81 -9.66 -10.81 -7.74
N PRO A 82 -9.15 -10.10 -8.76
CA PRO A 82 -9.56 -8.73 -9.03
C PRO A 82 -11.08 -8.62 -9.05
N ARG A 83 -11.64 -7.81 -8.17
CA ARG A 83 -13.09 -7.58 -8.05
C ARG A 83 -13.37 -6.08 -7.99
N GLY A 84 -14.59 -5.70 -8.37
CA GLY A 84 -15.04 -4.32 -8.28
C GLY A 84 -14.55 -3.44 -9.42
N PHE A 85 -14.43 -2.16 -9.15
CA PHE A 85 -14.21 -1.12 -10.16
C PHE A 85 -12.94 -1.34 -10.99
N PHE A 86 -11.80 -1.68 -10.36
CA PHE A 86 -10.50 -1.84 -11.01
C PHE A 86 -10.18 -3.30 -11.41
N SER A 87 -11.18 -4.16 -11.56
CA SER A 87 -10.99 -5.59 -11.76
C SER A 87 -10.53 -6.01 -13.15
N THR A 88 -10.65 -5.16 -14.16
CA THR A 88 -10.32 -5.48 -15.55
C THR A 88 -9.08 -4.75 -16.01
N PRO A 89 -8.17 -5.41 -16.75
CA PRO A 89 -7.09 -4.72 -17.45
C PRO A 89 -7.63 -3.64 -18.39
N GLY A 90 -6.89 -2.54 -18.53
CA GLY A 90 -7.26 -1.43 -19.39
C GLY A 90 -7.01 -0.06 -18.78
N LEU A 91 -7.57 0.97 -19.41
CA LEU A 91 -7.35 2.35 -19.03
C LEU A 91 -8.41 2.85 -18.05
N TYR A 92 -7.95 3.54 -17.02
CA TYR A 92 -8.76 4.24 -16.02
C TYR A 92 -8.31 5.69 -15.95
N TYR A 93 -9.24 6.61 -16.12
CA TYR A 93 -8.98 8.04 -16.12
C TYR A 93 -9.09 8.58 -14.71
N MET A 94 -8.07 9.30 -14.26
CA MET A 94 -8.00 9.92 -12.95
C MET A 94 -8.03 11.43 -13.08
N TYR A 95 -8.82 12.08 -12.26
CA TYR A 95 -8.98 13.54 -12.21
C TYR A 95 -8.71 14.02 -10.80
N HIS A 96 -7.98 15.14 -10.68
CA HIS A 96 -7.81 15.85 -9.41
C HIS A 96 -7.71 17.36 -9.65
N LEU A 97 -7.78 18.12 -8.58
CA LEU A 97 -7.62 19.58 -8.64
C LEU A 97 -6.17 19.95 -8.39
N GLU A 98 -5.64 20.83 -9.22
CA GLU A 98 -4.30 21.37 -9.03
C GLU A 98 -4.31 22.44 -7.93
N ASN A 99 -3.50 22.25 -6.88
CA ASN A 99 -3.09 23.28 -5.89
C ASN A 99 -4.17 24.29 -5.47
N GLY A 100 -5.38 23.82 -5.15
CA GLY A 100 -6.47 24.70 -4.70
C GLY A 100 -7.11 25.57 -5.80
N SER A 101 -6.72 25.36 -7.05
CA SER A 101 -7.34 25.98 -8.22
C SER A 101 -8.59 25.23 -8.69
N SER A 102 -9.34 25.81 -9.63
CA SER A 102 -10.39 25.07 -10.36
C SER A 102 -9.85 24.35 -11.60
N HIS A 103 -8.53 24.27 -11.74
CA HIS A 103 -7.89 23.54 -12.83
C HIS A 103 -7.93 22.06 -12.54
N ILE A 104 -8.44 21.27 -13.51
CA ILE A 104 -8.52 19.82 -13.43
C ILE A 104 -7.32 19.22 -14.13
N VAL A 105 -6.51 18.52 -13.39
CA VAL A 105 -5.43 17.68 -13.93
C VAL A 105 -6.01 16.33 -14.30
N CYS A 106 -5.66 15.85 -15.49
CA CYS A 106 -6.10 14.58 -16.05
C CYS A 106 -4.91 13.63 -16.11
N SER A 107 -5.06 12.45 -15.52
CA SER A 107 -4.05 11.40 -15.51
C SER A 107 -4.67 10.07 -15.91
N VAL A 108 -3.84 9.08 -16.26
CA VAL A 108 -4.32 7.77 -16.70
C VAL A 108 -3.59 6.66 -15.92
N LEU A 109 -4.35 5.71 -15.42
CA LEU A 109 -3.85 4.43 -14.91
C LEU A 109 -4.10 3.36 -15.98
N GLU A 110 -3.09 2.62 -16.36
CA GLU A 110 -3.19 1.48 -17.26
C GLU A 110 -2.92 0.20 -16.47
N ILE A 111 -3.97 -0.56 -16.16
CA ILE A 111 -3.84 -1.86 -15.52
C ILE A 111 -3.46 -2.86 -16.61
N LEU A 112 -2.29 -3.48 -16.45
CA LEU A 112 -1.77 -4.44 -17.42
C LEU A 112 -2.44 -5.81 -17.24
N ALA A 113 -2.59 -6.54 -18.34
CA ALA A 113 -3.01 -7.93 -18.27
C ALA A 113 -1.96 -8.76 -17.52
N GLN A 114 -2.40 -9.60 -16.60
CA GLN A 114 -1.53 -10.49 -15.86
C GLN A 114 -1.03 -11.61 -16.79
N THR A 115 0.26 -11.89 -16.77
CA THR A 115 0.86 -12.94 -17.63
C THR A 115 0.73 -14.33 -17.02
N ASP A 116 0.68 -14.41 -15.69
CA ASP A 116 0.49 -15.64 -14.93
C ASP A 116 -0.20 -15.32 -13.59
N SER A 117 -0.77 -16.32 -12.93
CA SER A 117 -1.55 -16.15 -11.69
C SER A 117 -0.71 -15.77 -10.47
N GLU A 118 0.61 -15.94 -10.52
CA GLU A 118 1.52 -15.66 -9.40
C GLU A 118 2.16 -14.29 -9.50
N SER A 119 2.18 -13.68 -10.70
CA SER A 119 2.75 -12.37 -10.92
C SER A 119 1.89 -11.26 -10.29
N PRO A 120 2.50 -10.20 -9.76
CA PRO A 120 1.76 -9.05 -9.27
C PRO A 120 1.02 -8.34 -10.40
N HIS A 121 -0.16 -7.80 -10.12
CA HIS A 121 -0.88 -6.96 -11.07
C HIS A 121 -0.14 -5.63 -11.25
N MET A 122 0.47 -5.47 -12.41
CA MET A 122 1.26 -4.28 -12.75
C MET A 122 0.39 -3.16 -13.31
N VAL A 123 0.76 -1.92 -12.99
CA VAL A 123 0.05 -0.72 -13.41
C VAL A 123 1.05 0.33 -13.85
N ASN A 124 0.78 0.93 -15.00
CA ASN A 124 1.43 2.16 -15.45
C ASN A 124 0.58 3.37 -15.01
N PHE A 125 1.22 4.42 -14.55
CA PHE A 125 0.54 5.66 -14.18
C PHE A 125 1.17 6.83 -14.95
N TYR A 126 0.38 7.39 -15.84
CA TYR A 126 0.71 8.55 -16.66
C TYR A 126 0.10 9.77 -15.99
N ASN A 127 0.93 10.56 -15.31
CA ASN A 127 0.47 11.72 -14.54
C ASN A 127 0.46 12.98 -15.43
N ASP A 128 -0.64 13.71 -15.37
CA ASP A 128 -0.86 14.94 -16.13
C ASP A 128 -0.67 14.73 -17.65
N VAL A 129 -1.62 14.06 -18.25
CA VAL A 129 -1.60 13.68 -19.67
C VAL A 129 -2.20 14.80 -20.51
N ALA A 130 -1.41 15.34 -21.42
CA ALA A 130 -1.84 16.39 -22.33
C ALA A 130 -2.75 15.86 -23.47
N ASP A 131 -2.53 14.62 -23.92
CA ASP A 131 -3.29 13.98 -25.00
C ASP A 131 -3.52 12.48 -24.72
N TYR A 132 -4.78 12.09 -24.58
CA TYR A 132 -5.17 10.69 -24.36
C TYR A 132 -4.84 9.73 -25.52
N LYS A 133 -4.52 10.25 -26.72
CA LYS A 133 -4.06 9.45 -27.85
C LYS A 133 -2.57 9.13 -27.75
N ASN A 134 -1.82 9.88 -26.96
CA ASN A 134 -0.41 9.66 -26.70
C ASN A 134 -0.14 9.81 -25.20
N LEU A 135 -0.34 8.73 -24.45
CA LEU A 135 -0.18 8.72 -22.99
C LEU A 135 1.26 9.04 -22.55
N HIS A 136 2.25 8.78 -23.38
CA HIS A 136 3.65 9.11 -23.07
C HIS A 136 3.92 10.63 -23.10
N ASN A 137 3.00 11.43 -23.65
CA ASN A 137 3.00 12.88 -23.48
C ASN A 137 2.37 13.25 -22.13
N CYS A 138 3.00 12.82 -21.06
CA CYS A 138 2.63 13.06 -19.67
C CYS A 138 3.76 13.78 -18.94
N PHE A 139 3.44 14.45 -17.84
CA PHE A 139 4.44 15.20 -17.07
C PHE A 139 5.38 14.25 -16.30
N PHE A 140 4.80 13.21 -15.66
CA PHE A 140 5.55 12.11 -15.03
C PHE A 140 4.99 10.76 -15.41
N PHE A 141 5.90 9.79 -15.55
CA PHE A 141 5.58 8.39 -15.76
C PHE A 141 6.02 7.57 -14.56
N TYR A 142 5.06 6.84 -13.98
CA TYR A 142 5.30 5.91 -12.88
C TYR A 142 4.95 4.49 -13.29
N ARG A 143 5.66 3.55 -12.72
CA ARG A 143 5.33 2.13 -12.80
C ARG A 143 5.09 1.59 -11.40
N GLY A 144 4.11 0.70 -11.25
CA GLY A 144 3.75 0.19 -9.95
C GLY A 144 2.92 -1.06 -9.98
N LYS A 145 2.36 -1.38 -8.83
CA LYS A 145 1.51 -2.55 -8.64
C LYS A 145 0.21 -2.16 -7.94
N ILE A 146 -0.85 -2.92 -8.22
CA ILE A 146 -2.13 -2.84 -7.54
C ILE A 146 -2.33 -4.07 -6.66
N THR A 147 -2.85 -3.86 -5.46
CA THR A 147 -3.32 -4.88 -4.52
C THR A 147 -4.80 -4.72 -4.29
N TYR A 148 -5.54 -5.80 -4.34
CA TYR A 148 -7.00 -5.82 -4.19
C TYR A 148 -7.39 -6.21 -2.78
N SER A 149 -8.39 -5.53 -2.23
CA SER A 149 -9.16 -5.88 -1.04
C SER A 149 -10.65 -5.91 -1.40
N ASP A 150 -11.51 -6.32 -0.47
CA ASP A 150 -12.94 -6.44 -0.76
C ASP A 150 -13.62 -5.10 -1.12
N LEU A 151 -13.22 -4.00 -0.49
CA LEU A 151 -13.86 -2.69 -0.63
C LEU A 151 -12.97 -1.61 -1.25
N TYR A 152 -11.67 -1.83 -1.31
CA TYR A 152 -10.72 -0.85 -1.82
C TYR A 152 -9.52 -1.52 -2.50
N VAL A 153 -8.78 -0.72 -3.23
CA VAL A 153 -7.53 -1.11 -3.87
C VAL A 153 -6.42 -0.16 -3.43
N ASN A 154 -5.21 -0.72 -3.36
CA ASN A 154 -4.00 0.04 -3.08
C ASN A 154 -3.09 -0.02 -4.29
N PHE A 155 -2.59 1.13 -4.70
CA PHE A 155 -1.56 1.25 -5.71
C PHE A 155 -0.30 1.82 -5.08
N ILE A 156 0.84 1.25 -5.43
CA ILE A 156 2.16 1.72 -5.04
C ILE A 156 2.97 1.93 -6.31
N PHE A 157 3.44 3.15 -6.51
CA PHE A 157 4.13 3.58 -7.71
C PHE A 157 5.53 4.11 -7.43
N GLU A 158 6.43 3.92 -8.38
CA GLU A 158 7.77 4.50 -8.43
C GLU A 158 7.91 5.33 -9.69
N ASN A 159 8.40 6.57 -9.55
CA ASN A 159 8.68 7.44 -10.67
C ASN A 159 9.83 6.87 -11.50
N GLN A 160 9.64 6.73 -12.81
CA GLN A 160 10.64 6.10 -13.67
C GLN A 160 11.83 7.01 -14.00
N SER A 161 11.68 8.32 -13.76
CA SER A 161 12.78 9.29 -13.88
C SER A 161 13.50 9.53 -12.54
N ASN A 162 12.82 9.30 -11.40
CA ASN A 162 13.39 9.45 -10.06
C ASN A 162 12.83 8.36 -9.12
N PRO A 163 13.47 7.19 -9.01
CA PRO A 163 12.96 6.05 -8.26
C PRO A 163 12.80 6.27 -6.74
N VAL A 164 13.40 7.32 -6.20
CA VAL A 164 13.22 7.72 -4.78
C VAL A 164 11.81 8.30 -4.57
N GLU A 165 11.24 8.90 -5.61
CA GLU A 165 9.88 9.45 -5.56
C GLU A 165 8.84 8.35 -5.75
N LYS A 166 7.95 8.26 -4.76
CA LYS A 166 6.86 7.28 -4.74
C LYS A 166 5.52 7.99 -4.66
N ALA A 167 4.53 7.40 -5.32
CA ALA A 167 3.14 7.82 -5.20
C ALA A 167 2.28 6.63 -4.72
N PHE A 168 1.31 6.94 -3.89
CA PHE A 168 0.40 5.96 -3.30
C PHE A 168 -1.04 6.36 -3.62
N ILE A 169 -1.86 5.39 -4.01
CA ILE A 169 -3.28 5.60 -4.21
C ILE A 169 -4.05 4.57 -3.40
N ILE A 170 -5.02 5.03 -2.63
CA ILE A 170 -6.03 4.19 -2.00
C ILE A 170 -7.37 4.61 -2.59
N ALA A 171 -8.03 3.72 -3.32
CA ALA A 171 -9.29 4.00 -3.95
C ALA A 171 -10.37 3.01 -3.53
N VAL A 172 -11.59 3.49 -3.35
CA VAL A 172 -12.75 2.63 -3.11
C VAL A 172 -13.00 1.78 -4.36
N SER A 173 -13.27 0.49 -4.19
CA SER A 173 -13.55 -0.44 -5.29
C SER A 173 -14.91 -1.11 -5.10
N PRO A 174 -16.01 -0.40 -5.39
CA PRO A 174 -17.36 -0.95 -5.22
C PRO A 174 -17.55 -2.22 -6.03
N LEU A 175 -18.07 -3.27 -5.42
CA LEU A 175 -18.37 -4.54 -6.08
C LEU A 175 -19.52 -4.42 -7.10
N SER A 176 -20.39 -3.44 -6.90
CA SER A 176 -21.63 -3.23 -7.70
C SER A 176 -21.41 -2.57 -9.07
N GLY A 177 -20.17 -2.49 -9.56
CA GLY A 177 -19.92 -2.13 -10.96
C GLY A 177 -20.23 -0.70 -11.37
N GLY A 178 -19.91 0.30 -10.55
CA GLY A 178 -20.03 1.72 -10.92
C GLY A 178 -19.09 2.11 -12.08
N SER A 179 -19.43 3.16 -12.82
CA SER A 179 -18.56 3.75 -13.86
C SER A 179 -17.51 4.70 -13.29
N ARG A 180 -17.65 5.11 -12.04
CA ARG A 180 -16.78 6.07 -11.33
C ARG A 180 -16.56 5.66 -9.89
N THR A 181 -15.42 6.04 -9.34
CA THR A 181 -15.11 5.89 -7.92
C THR A 181 -14.17 7.00 -7.46
N ILE A 182 -13.97 7.12 -6.15
CA ILE A 182 -13.09 8.11 -5.53
C ILE A 182 -11.98 7.45 -4.73
N GLY A 183 -10.93 8.19 -4.50
CA GLY A 183 -9.81 7.75 -3.66
C GLY A 183 -8.97 8.92 -3.20
N ILE A 184 -7.92 8.59 -2.47
CA ILE A 184 -6.88 9.51 -2.02
C ILE A 184 -5.59 9.13 -2.72
N VAL A 185 -4.93 10.14 -3.27
CA VAL A 185 -3.57 10.06 -3.79
C VAL A 185 -2.66 10.75 -2.81
N SER A 186 -1.52 10.14 -2.49
CA SER A 186 -0.50 10.75 -1.65
C SER A 186 0.88 10.58 -2.27
N GLY A 187 1.74 11.55 -2.02
CA GLY A 187 3.10 11.59 -2.55
C GLY A 187 3.82 12.86 -2.14
N ILE A 188 4.82 13.24 -2.90
CA ILE A 188 5.53 14.51 -2.73
C ILE A 188 5.03 15.50 -3.78
N SER A 189 4.69 16.71 -3.36
CA SER A 189 4.35 17.78 -4.27
C SER A 189 5.57 18.22 -5.07
N ASN A 190 5.45 18.23 -6.40
CA ASN A 190 6.52 18.70 -7.28
C ASN A 190 6.78 20.22 -7.17
N HIS A 191 5.76 20.98 -6.77
CA HIS A 191 5.86 22.44 -6.64
C HIS A 191 6.50 22.86 -5.31
N TYR A 192 6.12 22.19 -4.21
CA TYR A 192 6.49 22.61 -2.87
C TYR A 192 7.50 21.68 -2.20
N LEU A 193 7.79 20.52 -2.81
CA LEU A 193 8.65 19.46 -2.28
C LEU A 193 8.23 19.02 -0.86
N VAL A 194 6.93 19.02 -0.58
CA VAL A 194 6.35 18.61 0.69
C VAL A 194 5.40 17.44 0.49
N PRO A 195 5.20 16.59 1.52
CA PRO A 195 4.19 15.56 1.48
C PRO A 195 2.80 16.16 1.26
N ILE A 196 2.05 15.58 0.31
CA ILE A 196 0.67 15.96 0.01
C ILE A 196 -0.24 14.76 -0.05
N ALA A 197 -1.53 15.00 0.19
CA ALA A 197 -2.59 14.07 -0.13
C ALA A 197 -3.78 14.84 -0.73
N TYR A 198 -4.41 14.27 -1.75
CA TYR A 198 -5.55 14.90 -2.40
C TYR A 198 -6.60 13.89 -2.84
N LYS A 199 -7.85 14.36 -2.92
CA LYS A 199 -8.99 13.58 -3.42
C LYS A 199 -8.89 13.43 -4.93
N ALA A 200 -9.10 12.21 -5.42
CA ALA A 200 -9.12 11.90 -6.85
C ALA A 200 -10.42 11.20 -7.24
N LEU A 201 -10.90 11.50 -8.44
CA LEU A 201 -12.02 10.83 -9.09
C LEU A 201 -11.47 9.89 -10.16
N PHE A 202 -11.91 8.64 -10.15
CA PHE A 202 -11.55 7.64 -11.15
C PHE A 202 -12.76 7.30 -12.01
N SER A 203 -12.53 7.10 -13.31
CA SER A 203 -13.57 6.74 -14.28
C SER A 203 -13.05 5.73 -15.28
N LYS A 204 -13.90 4.80 -15.71
CA LYS A 204 -13.61 3.87 -16.83
C LYS A 204 -13.70 4.53 -18.21
N GLN A 205 -14.28 5.72 -18.29
CA GLN A 205 -14.43 6.49 -19.51
C GLN A 205 -14.05 7.95 -19.28
N ILE A 206 -13.65 8.63 -20.35
CA ILE A 206 -13.35 10.06 -20.30
C ILE A 206 -14.61 10.85 -19.91
N ILE A 207 -14.50 11.67 -18.86
CA ILE A 207 -15.60 12.53 -18.42
C ILE A 207 -15.48 13.85 -19.16
N LYS A 208 -16.46 14.19 -19.98
CA LYS A 208 -16.50 15.44 -20.73
C LYS A 208 -16.99 16.64 -19.90
N SER A 209 -17.88 16.39 -18.94
CA SER A 209 -18.47 17.43 -18.09
C SER A 209 -17.51 17.88 -16.99
N LYS A 210 -16.93 19.08 -17.16
CA LYS A 210 -16.06 19.71 -16.16
C LYS A 210 -16.78 19.94 -14.82
N SER A 211 -18.05 20.34 -14.86
CA SER A 211 -18.85 20.58 -13.66
C SER A 211 -19.05 19.30 -12.84
N SER A 212 -19.30 18.16 -13.51
CA SER A 212 -19.44 16.85 -12.85
C SER A 212 -18.14 16.40 -12.17
N ILE A 213 -16.97 16.67 -12.77
CA ILE A 213 -15.67 16.39 -12.16
C ILE A 213 -15.47 17.28 -10.92
N LEU A 214 -15.70 18.60 -11.06
CA LEU A 214 -15.53 19.54 -9.97
C LEU A 214 -16.43 19.22 -8.77
N GLU A 215 -17.68 18.83 -9.02
CA GLU A 215 -18.62 18.44 -7.97
C GLU A 215 -18.13 17.19 -7.21
N ALA A 216 -17.65 16.18 -7.92
CA ALA A 216 -17.14 14.94 -7.31
C ALA A 216 -15.85 15.15 -6.51
N LEU A 217 -15.01 16.12 -6.91
CA LEU A 217 -13.74 16.42 -6.25
C LEU A 217 -13.87 17.36 -5.04
N LYS A 218 -14.94 18.14 -4.94
CA LYS A 218 -15.17 19.00 -3.78
C LYS A 218 -15.33 18.15 -2.50
N PHE A 219 -14.75 18.63 -1.43
CA PHE A 219 -15.03 18.09 -0.12
C PHE A 219 -16.43 18.51 0.33
N SER A 220 -17.20 17.57 0.83
CA SER A 220 -18.50 17.84 1.45
C SER A 220 -18.34 18.65 2.74
N LYS A 221 -19.43 19.26 3.22
CA LYS A 221 -19.41 19.97 4.51
C LYS A 221 -19.01 19.05 5.66
N ASP A 222 -19.45 17.80 5.61
CA ASP A 222 -19.16 16.79 6.64
C ASP A 222 -17.68 16.36 6.60
N GLU A 223 -17.11 16.13 5.40
CA GLU A 223 -15.69 15.85 5.23
C GLU A 223 -14.82 16.99 5.76
N LEU A 224 -15.20 18.25 5.48
CA LEU A 224 -14.47 19.42 5.99
C LEU A 224 -14.63 19.62 7.50
N ALA A 225 -15.82 19.33 8.06
CA ALA A 225 -16.05 19.38 9.50
C ALA A 225 -15.20 18.34 10.23
N GLN A 226 -15.14 17.13 9.70
CA GLN A 226 -14.33 16.04 10.26
C GLN A 226 -12.82 16.37 10.19
N LEU A 227 -12.36 16.92 9.06
CA LEU A 227 -10.97 17.36 8.91
C LEU A 227 -10.61 18.42 9.97
N LYS A 228 -11.50 19.41 10.19
CA LYS A 228 -11.27 20.45 11.19
C LYS A 228 -11.31 19.95 12.62
N LYS A 229 -12.18 18.97 12.92
CA LYS A 229 -12.36 18.44 14.27
C LYS A 229 -11.23 17.50 14.66
N ASP A 230 -10.89 16.53 13.81
CA ASP A 230 -10.02 15.42 14.15
C ASP A 230 -8.68 15.45 13.41
N SER A 231 -8.47 16.45 12.53
CA SER A 231 -7.29 16.53 11.64
C SER A 231 -7.13 15.30 10.73
N ILE A 232 -8.25 14.62 10.44
CA ILE A 232 -8.28 13.40 9.63
C ILE A 232 -9.01 13.69 8.31
N VAL A 233 -8.41 13.32 7.19
CA VAL A 233 -9.07 13.32 5.89
C VAL A 233 -9.82 12.01 5.73
N MET A 234 -11.15 12.08 5.76
CA MET A 234 -12.04 10.94 5.51
C MET A 234 -12.88 11.19 4.27
N LEU A 235 -13.00 10.19 3.40
CA LEU A 235 -13.93 10.24 2.27
C LEU A 235 -15.24 9.56 2.71
N THR A 236 -16.23 10.37 3.08
CA THR A 236 -17.53 9.87 3.58
C THR A 236 -18.51 9.53 2.47
N ASN A 237 -18.30 10.06 1.26
CA ASN A 237 -19.21 9.87 0.14
C ASN A 237 -18.86 8.63 -0.68
N THR A 238 -18.94 7.46 -0.05
CA THR A 238 -18.70 6.15 -0.69
C THR A 238 -19.92 5.63 -1.48
N ARG A 239 -21.01 6.41 -1.56
CA ARG A 239 -22.14 6.01 -2.39
C ARG A 239 -21.71 5.99 -3.84
N PRO A 240 -22.02 4.92 -4.61
CA PRO A 240 -21.80 4.95 -6.05
C PRO A 240 -22.51 6.18 -6.59
N VAL A 241 -21.77 7.03 -7.31
CA VAL A 241 -22.36 8.17 -7.99
C VAL A 241 -23.42 7.61 -8.93
N ARG A 242 -24.69 7.76 -8.56
CA ARG A 242 -25.79 7.35 -9.44
C ARG A 242 -25.65 8.17 -10.72
N THR A 243 -25.27 7.52 -11.79
CA THR A 243 -25.35 8.07 -13.13
C THR A 243 -26.84 8.22 -13.46
N HIS A 244 -27.42 9.38 -13.28
CA HIS A 244 -28.54 9.76 -14.12
C HIS A 244 -27.94 9.90 -15.51
N PHE A 245 -28.15 8.88 -16.33
CA PHE A 245 -28.07 9.02 -17.78
C PHE A 245 -29.16 10.04 -18.13
N ILE A 246 -28.80 11.27 -18.33
CA ILE A 246 -29.55 12.14 -19.21
C ILE A 246 -29.14 11.65 -20.58
N ASP A 247 -30.03 10.88 -21.21
CA ASP A 247 -29.95 10.58 -22.62
C ASP A 247 -29.99 11.93 -23.34
N ASP A 248 -28.84 12.41 -23.81
CA ASP A 248 -28.74 13.50 -24.77
C ASP A 248 -29.17 12.98 -26.17
N ASN A 249 -30.40 12.50 -26.26
CA ASN A 249 -31.17 12.39 -27.49
C ASN A 249 -32.28 13.40 -27.44
N GLY A 250 -31.95 14.63 -27.79
CA GLY A 250 -32.88 15.73 -27.86
C GLY A 250 -32.26 16.89 -28.63
N LEU A 251 -32.32 16.76 -30.01
CA LEU A 251 -32.22 17.83 -31.05
C LEU A 251 -31.00 18.74 -31.00
#